data_381bc7005f54f39ad028347835dbf4a5
#
_entry.id   381bc7005f54f39ad028347835dbf4a5
#
_cell.length_a   1.000
_cell.length_b   1.000
_cell.length_c   1.000
_cell.angle_alpha   90.00
_cell.angle_beta   90.00
_cell.angle_gamma   90.00
#
_symmetry.space_group_name_H-M   'P 1'
#
loop_
_entity.id
_entity.type
_entity.pdbx_description
1 polymer ?
#
loop_
_entity_poly.entity_id
_entity_poly.type
_entity_poly.pdbx_seq_one_letter_code
_entity_poly.pdbx_strand_id
1 'polypeptide(L)'
;MMKRQFRLIGLVALVVLSACNSKSKGPTDTYSSGVVSIAADESFEPIIQEEIEVFESLYPLAGIVPRYTTEVEAINLLLKDSVRLAIATRTLTKEEMNSFHSRKFFPREIKLATDGLALIVNRANPDSLLSVRDFRRILTGEVKNWKEVNPNSRLKGIQVVFDNKNSSTVRFAMDSICGGKELAEGNVSALKTNQQVIDYVANNPDAMGVVGVNLSLIHI
;
A
#
# COMPACT_ATOMS: atom_id res chain seq x y z
N MET A 1 13.85 72.06 19.68
CA MET A 1 13.74 71.00 18.63
C MET A 1 14.18 69.62 19.11
N MET A 2 15.23 69.45 19.86
CA MET A 2 15.79 68.19 20.35
C MET A 2 14.83 67.33 21.20
N LYS A 3 14.05 67.92 22.14
CA LYS A 3 13.13 67.18 23.00
C LYS A 3 11.97 66.48 22.26
N ARG A 4 11.61 66.99 21.08
CA ARG A 4 10.52 66.40 20.27
C ARG A 4 11.00 65.19 19.47
N GLN A 5 12.26 65.18 19.01
CA GLN A 5 12.89 64.05 18.34
C GLN A 5 13.12 62.87 19.29
N PHE A 6 13.54 63.10 20.53
CA PHE A 6 13.68 62.02 21.53
C PHE A 6 12.37 61.36 21.88
N ARG A 7 11.23 62.09 21.91
CA ARG A 7 9.91 61.51 22.13
C ARG A 7 9.45 60.65 20.95
N LEU A 8 9.77 61.03 19.72
CA LEU A 8 9.46 60.24 18.50
C LEU A 8 10.26 58.94 18.47
N ILE A 9 11.56 58.99 18.79
CA ILE A 9 12.44 57.82 18.84
C ILE A 9 11.98 56.84 19.95
N GLY A 10 11.57 57.34 21.09
CA GLY A 10 11.02 56.52 22.17
C GLY A 10 9.71 55.83 21.80
N LEU A 11 8.82 56.54 21.05
CA LEU A 11 7.57 55.94 20.57
C LEU A 11 7.78 54.88 19.51
N VAL A 12 8.71 55.08 18.59
CA VAL A 12 9.08 54.09 17.56
C VAL A 12 9.73 52.85 18.19
N ALA A 13 10.60 53.04 19.19
CA ALA A 13 11.21 51.91 19.91
C ALA A 13 10.16 51.07 20.67
N LEU A 14 9.13 51.70 21.23
CA LEU A 14 8.05 50.99 21.93
C LEU A 14 7.19 50.15 20.96
N VAL A 15 6.95 50.63 19.76
CA VAL A 15 6.17 49.92 18.72
C VAL A 15 6.96 48.72 18.18
N VAL A 16 8.27 48.83 18.05
CA VAL A 16 9.12 47.70 17.56
C VAL A 16 9.20 46.59 18.60
N LEU A 17 9.18 46.91 19.89
CA LEU A 17 9.18 45.89 20.96
C LEU A 17 7.85 45.14 21.11
N SER A 18 6.74 45.69 20.63
CA SER A 18 5.45 45.00 20.64
C SER A 18 5.26 44.03 19.45
N ALA A 19 6.07 44.12 18.39
CA ALA A 19 5.96 43.26 17.21
C ALA A 19 6.58 41.88 17.40
N CYS A 20 7.37 41.64 18.46
CA CYS A 20 8.00 40.35 18.74
C CYS A 20 7.20 39.40 19.63
N ASN A 21 5.93 39.67 19.90
CA ASN A 21 5.09 38.80 20.72
C ASN A 21 4.19 37.88 19.86
N SER A 22 4.69 37.42 18.69
CA SER A 22 4.10 36.26 18.07
C SER A 22 4.47 35.05 18.95
N LYS A 23 3.57 34.69 19.86
CA LYS A 23 3.60 33.33 20.44
C LYS A 23 3.70 32.40 19.27
N SER A 24 4.84 31.75 19.08
CA SER A 24 4.93 30.58 18.21
C SER A 24 3.85 29.67 18.75
N LYS A 25 2.76 29.50 17.97
CA LYS A 25 1.81 28.45 18.26
C LYS A 25 2.66 27.19 18.27
N GLY A 26 2.77 26.53 19.42
CA GLY A 26 3.46 25.25 19.54
C GLY A 26 2.95 24.29 18.48
N PRO A 27 3.59 23.14 18.27
CA PRO A 27 3.16 22.18 17.28
C PRO A 27 1.64 21.99 17.43
N THR A 28 0.92 22.23 16.34
CA THR A 28 -0.55 22.09 16.30
C THR A 28 -0.94 20.62 16.25
N ASP A 29 0.04 19.74 16.06
CA ASP A 29 -0.14 18.32 15.92
C ASP A 29 -0.24 17.66 17.31
N THR A 30 -1.37 17.03 17.56
CA THR A 30 -1.62 16.16 18.71
C THR A 30 -2.13 14.82 18.20
N TYR A 31 -2.39 13.86 19.09
CA TYR A 31 -2.98 12.58 18.68
C TYR A 31 -4.42 12.69 18.14
N SER A 32 -5.08 13.84 18.29
CA SER A 32 -6.46 14.10 17.85
C SER A 32 -6.61 15.35 16.97
N SER A 33 -5.50 15.99 16.58
CA SER A 33 -5.50 17.15 15.69
C SER A 33 -4.20 17.25 14.90
N GLY A 34 -4.26 17.83 13.70
CA GLY A 34 -3.15 17.95 12.79
C GLY A 34 -3.34 17.09 11.53
N VAL A 35 -2.43 17.20 10.58
CA VAL A 35 -2.50 16.46 9.31
C VAL A 35 -1.26 15.59 9.15
N VAL A 36 -1.48 14.30 8.86
CA VAL A 36 -0.40 13.34 8.66
C VAL A 36 -0.52 12.64 7.30
N SER A 37 0.60 12.54 6.58
CA SER A 37 0.68 11.74 5.36
C SER A 37 1.11 10.32 5.68
N ILE A 38 0.39 9.36 5.12
CA ILE A 38 0.69 7.93 5.23
C ILE A 38 0.84 7.32 3.84
N ALA A 39 1.52 6.18 3.75
CA ALA A 39 1.53 5.35 2.55
C ALA A 39 1.01 3.96 2.88
N ALA A 40 0.29 3.34 1.97
CA ALA A 40 -0.20 1.98 2.13
C ALA A 40 -0.10 1.22 0.81
N ASP A 41 0.13 -0.09 0.92
CA ASP A 41 -0.04 -0.98 -0.22
C ASP A 41 -1.48 -0.84 -0.76
N GLU A 42 -1.61 -0.69 -2.08
CA GLU A 42 -2.91 -0.44 -2.73
C GLU A 42 -3.92 -1.55 -2.50
N SER A 43 -3.45 -2.76 -2.16
CA SER A 43 -4.33 -3.88 -1.81
C SER A 43 -5.16 -3.61 -0.55
N PHE A 44 -4.72 -2.69 0.31
CA PHE A 44 -5.42 -2.33 1.55
C PHE A 44 -6.28 -1.08 1.43
N GLU A 45 -6.32 -0.43 0.27
CA GLU A 45 -7.06 0.82 0.06
C GLU A 45 -8.48 0.78 0.63
N PRO A 46 -9.35 -0.24 0.34
CA PRO A 46 -10.72 -0.23 0.83
C PRO A 46 -10.80 -0.23 2.36
N ILE A 47 -9.98 -1.02 3.03
CA ILE A 47 -9.99 -1.14 4.50
C ILE A 47 -9.43 0.13 5.14
N ILE A 48 -8.31 0.63 4.62
CA ILE A 48 -7.64 1.81 5.19
C ILE A 48 -8.48 3.07 4.97
N GLN A 49 -9.15 3.19 3.84
CA GLN A 49 -10.03 4.32 3.56
C GLN A 49 -11.19 4.39 4.57
N GLU A 50 -11.83 3.25 4.84
CA GLU A 50 -12.90 3.16 5.84
C GLU A 50 -12.41 3.51 7.25
N GLU A 51 -11.24 3.03 7.65
CA GLU A 51 -10.66 3.35 8.96
C GLU A 51 -10.31 4.84 9.08
N ILE A 52 -9.83 5.48 8.00
CA ILE A 52 -9.57 6.92 7.96
C ILE A 52 -10.87 7.70 8.15
N GLU A 53 -11.94 7.35 7.45
CA GLU A 53 -13.24 8.02 7.55
C GLU A 53 -13.81 7.92 8.96
N VAL A 54 -13.72 6.75 9.59
CA VAL A 54 -14.11 6.56 10.99
C VAL A 54 -13.25 7.42 11.92
N PHE A 55 -11.92 7.40 11.75
CA PHE A 55 -11.02 8.19 12.58
C PHE A 55 -11.29 9.68 12.47
N GLU A 56 -11.42 10.22 11.25
CA GLU A 56 -11.68 11.65 11.03
C GLU A 56 -13.07 12.09 11.52
N SER A 57 -14.05 11.20 11.50
CA SER A 57 -15.37 11.46 12.09
C SER A 57 -15.31 11.59 13.61
N LEU A 58 -14.44 10.84 14.27
CA LEU A 58 -14.22 10.89 15.71
C LEU A 58 -13.34 12.08 16.12
N TYR A 59 -12.42 12.49 15.24
CA TYR A 59 -11.45 13.57 15.48
C TYR A 59 -11.49 14.62 14.36
N PRO A 60 -12.49 15.50 14.34
CA PRO A 60 -12.70 16.46 13.24
C PRO A 60 -11.58 17.47 13.00
N LEU A 61 -10.61 17.58 13.91
CA LEU A 61 -9.43 18.41 13.77
C LEU A 61 -8.20 17.63 13.29
N ALA A 62 -8.33 16.34 13.07
CA ALA A 62 -7.29 15.49 12.49
C ALA A 62 -7.59 15.21 11.03
N GLY A 63 -6.54 15.12 10.21
CA GLY A 63 -6.63 14.72 8.81
C GLY A 63 -5.54 13.71 8.47
N ILE A 64 -5.89 12.65 7.78
CA ILE A 64 -4.96 11.65 7.27
C ILE A 64 -4.97 11.73 5.74
N VAL A 65 -3.79 11.94 5.15
CA VAL A 65 -3.63 12.00 3.69
C VAL A 65 -3.00 10.68 3.23
N PRO A 66 -3.79 9.71 2.77
CA PRO A 66 -3.29 8.42 2.32
C PRO A 66 -2.68 8.54 0.93
N ARG A 67 -1.63 7.76 0.70
CA ARG A 67 -1.05 7.49 -0.61
C ARG A 67 -1.05 6.00 -0.83
N TYR A 68 -1.99 5.52 -1.64
CA TYR A 68 -2.07 4.12 -2.04
C TYR A 68 -1.10 3.88 -3.21
N THR A 69 -0.22 2.91 -3.05
CA THR A 69 0.85 2.62 -4.01
C THR A 69 1.35 1.18 -3.81
N THR A 70 2.39 0.78 -4.55
CA THR A 70 2.99 -0.54 -4.33
C THR A 70 3.70 -0.62 -2.98
N GLU A 71 3.81 -1.82 -2.40
CA GLU A 71 4.51 -2.05 -1.13
C GLU A 71 5.93 -1.46 -1.14
N VAL A 72 6.65 -1.66 -2.24
CA VAL A 72 8.03 -1.15 -2.40
C VAL A 72 8.05 0.37 -2.34
N GLU A 73 7.13 1.04 -3.02
CA GLU A 73 7.09 2.51 -3.02
C GLU A 73 6.60 3.05 -1.66
N ALA A 74 5.66 2.38 -1.00
CA ALA A 74 5.22 2.78 0.35
C ALA A 74 6.38 2.79 1.34
N ILE A 75 7.22 1.76 1.31
CA ILE A 75 8.43 1.69 2.14
C ILE A 75 9.47 2.74 1.71
N ASN A 76 9.65 2.96 0.41
CA ASN A 76 10.54 4.01 -0.09
C ASN A 76 10.12 5.41 0.36
N LEU A 77 8.83 5.71 0.38
CA LEU A 77 8.31 6.98 0.89
C LEU A 77 8.60 7.15 2.39
N LEU A 78 8.50 6.08 3.17
CA LEU A 78 8.87 6.09 4.58
C LEU A 78 10.39 6.29 4.75
N LEU A 79 11.22 5.61 3.96
CA LEU A 79 12.67 5.77 3.94
C LEU A 79 13.10 7.20 3.59
N LYS A 80 12.38 7.87 2.71
CA LYS A 80 12.61 9.27 2.31
C LYS A 80 12.04 10.30 3.27
N ASP A 81 11.43 9.87 4.38
CA ASP A 81 10.71 10.74 5.34
C ASP A 81 9.59 11.57 4.69
N SER A 82 9.01 11.06 3.61
CA SER A 82 7.89 11.69 2.90
C SER A 82 6.54 11.36 3.55
N VAL A 83 6.47 10.28 4.32
CA VAL A 83 5.32 9.86 5.11
C VAL A 83 5.74 9.47 6.51
N ARG A 84 4.79 9.50 7.46
CA ARG A 84 5.05 9.16 8.87
C ARG A 84 4.75 7.71 9.20
N LEU A 85 3.98 7.04 8.36
CA LEU A 85 3.58 5.65 8.53
C LEU A 85 3.52 4.99 7.15
N ALA A 86 3.97 3.74 7.09
CA ALA A 86 3.76 2.87 5.93
C ALA A 86 3.04 1.60 6.37
N ILE A 87 2.03 1.20 5.60
CA ILE A 87 1.29 -0.04 5.79
C ILE A 87 1.69 -0.99 4.67
N ALA A 88 2.31 -2.11 5.04
CA ALA A 88 2.90 -3.07 4.13
C ALA A 88 2.66 -4.50 4.62
N THR A 89 2.87 -5.49 3.77
CA THR A 89 2.66 -6.90 4.12
C THR A 89 3.92 -7.57 4.66
N ARG A 90 5.02 -6.85 4.77
CA ARG A 90 6.30 -7.32 5.32
C ARG A 90 6.89 -6.34 6.33
N THR A 91 7.80 -6.82 7.11
CA THR A 91 8.68 -5.99 7.95
C THR A 91 9.78 -5.34 7.10
N LEU A 92 10.47 -4.37 7.67
CA LEU A 92 11.65 -3.77 7.05
C LEU A 92 12.79 -4.79 6.94
N THR A 93 13.54 -4.73 5.85
CA THR A 93 14.77 -5.51 5.73
C THR A 93 15.84 -4.99 6.69
N LYS A 94 16.91 -5.75 6.89
CA LYS A 94 18.04 -5.31 7.73
C LYS A 94 18.69 -4.04 7.18
N GLU A 95 18.80 -3.93 5.86
CA GLU A 95 19.37 -2.78 5.16
C GLU A 95 18.50 -1.53 5.34
N GLU A 96 17.17 -1.69 5.19
CA GLU A 96 16.21 -0.62 5.41
C GLU A 96 16.24 -0.14 6.86
N MET A 97 16.24 -1.07 7.83
CA MET A 97 16.35 -0.75 9.26
C MET A 97 17.67 -0.04 9.57
N ASN A 98 18.79 -0.51 9.03
CA ASN A 98 20.08 0.14 9.19
C ASN A 98 20.11 1.54 8.59
N SER A 99 19.42 1.77 7.47
CA SER A 99 19.26 3.11 6.88
C SER A 99 18.56 4.07 7.84
N PHE A 100 17.54 3.62 8.56
CA PHE A 100 16.89 4.42 9.60
C PHE A 100 17.83 4.69 10.79
N HIS A 101 18.48 3.66 11.31
CA HIS A 101 19.36 3.77 12.47
C HIS A 101 20.55 4.71 12.21
N SER A 102 21.11 4.70 11.00
CA SER A 102 22.22 5.61 10.62
C SER A 102 21.81 7.09 10.71
N ARG A 103 20.53 7.37 10.52
CA ARG A 103 19.93 8.71 10.66
C ARG A 103 19.35 8.97 12.06
N LYS A 104 19.55 8.04 13.01
CA LYS A 104 19.01 8.07 14.38
C LYS A 104 17.48 8.03 14.45
N PHE A 105 16.82 7.44 13.47
CA PHE A 105 15.41 7.08 13.51
C PHE A 105 15.27 5.62 13.92
N PHE A 106 14.25 5.32 14.71
CA PHE A 106 13.96 3.98 15.23
C PHE A 106 12.49 3.66 14.94
N PRO A 107 12.16 3.21 13.72
CA PRO A 107 10.79 2.89 13.36
C PRO A 107 10.26 1.75 14.22
N ARG A 108 8.97 1.82 14.55
CA ARG A 108 8.27 0.75 15.27
C ARG A 108 7.46 -0.06 14.28
N GLU A 109 7.64 -1.37 14.32
CA GLU A 109 6.85 -2.31 13.53
C GLU A 109 5.71 -2.86 14.39
N ILE A 110 4.49 -2.80 13.88
CA ILE A 110 3.29 -3.26 14.58
C ILE A 110 2.50 -4.13 13.61
N LYS A 111 2.25 -5.39 14.00
CA LYS A 111 1.38 -6.27 13.23
C LYS A 111 -0.07 -5.87 13.51
N LEU A 112 -0.78 -5.42 12.48
CA LEU A 112 -2.19 -5.03 12.57
C LEU A 112 -3.13 -6.23 12.33
N ALA A 113 -2.87 -7.00 11.27
CA ALA A 113 -3.73 -8.09 10.83
C ALA A 113 -2.95 -9.18 10.11
N THR A 114 -3.63 -10.22 9.69
CA THR A 114 -3.13 -11.21 8.73
C THR A 114 -4.03 -11.14 7.50
N ASP A 115 -3.43 -10.96 6.34
CA ASP A 115 -4.11 -10.95 5.06
C ASP A 115 -3.91 -12.28 4.32
N GLY A 116 -4.64 -12.46 3.22
CA GLY A 116 -4.56 -13.63 2.35
C GLY A 116 -4.69 -13.24 0.89
N LEU A 117 -4.22 -14.14 0.02
CA LEU A 117 -4.46 -14.03 -1.42
C LEU A 117 -5.70 -14.81 -1.83
N ALA A 118 -6.48 -14.23 -2.71
CA ALA A 118 -7.58 -14.87 -3.39
C ALA A 118 -7.21 -15.13 -4.86
N LEU A 119 -7.54 -16.32 -5.33
CA LEU A 119 -7.51 -16.66 -6.74
C LEU A 119 -8.91 -16.45 -7.31
N ILE A 120 -9.03 -15.55 -8.26
CA ILE A 120 -10.30 -15.27 -8.93
C ILE A 120 -10.28 -15.85 -10.34
N VAL A 121 -11.40 -16.42 -10.76
CA VAL A 121 -11.58 -16.95 -12.10
C VAL A 121 -12.87 -16.41 -12.71
N ASN A 122 -12.97 -16.48 -14.01
CA ASN A 122 -14.20 -16.07 -14.70
C ASN A 122 -15.38 -16.96 -14.25
N ARG A 123 -16.57 -16.36 -14.16
CA ARG A 123 -17.80 -17.09 -13.77
C ARG A 123 -18.12 -18.29 -14.70
N ALA A 124 -17.71 -18.23 -15.96
CA ALA A 124 -17.87 -19.32 -16.92
C ALA A 124 -16.79 -20.42 -16.77
N ASN A 125 -15.79 -20.22 -15.92
CA ASN A 125 -14.77 -21.23 -15.64
C ASN A 125 -15.29 -22.22 -14.59
N PRO A 126 -15.47 -23.50 -14.93
CA PRO A 126 -15.94 -24.52 -13.99
C PRO A 126 -14.81 -25.03 -13.08
N ASP A 127 -13.53 -24.71 -13.39
CA ASP A 127 -12.36 -25.23 -12.72
C ASP A 127 -11.94 -24.28 -11.57
N SER A 128 -12.81 -24.13 -10.56
CA SER A 128 -12.59 -23.24 -9.43
C SER A 128 -11.88 -23.90 -8.23
N LEU A 129 -11.70 -25.20 -8.23
CA LEU A 129 -10.98 -25.93 -7.18
C LEU A 129 -9.54 -26.14 -7.56
N LEU A 130 -8.63 -25.44 -6.88
CA LEU A 130 -7.21 -25.51 -7.13
C LEU A 130 -6.45 -25.73 -5.82
N SER A 131 -5.51 -26.68 -5.82
CA SER A 131 -4.61 -26.85 -4.69
C SER A 131 -3.45 -25.83 -4.75
N VAL A 132 -2.88 -25.51 -3.58
CA VAL A 132 -1.67 -24.65 -3.52
C VAL A 132 -0.51 -25.26 -4.33
N ARG A 133 -0.45 -26.60 -4.40
CA ARG A 133 0.54 -27.31 -5.21
C ARG A 133 0.33 -27.06 -6.71
N ASP A 134 -0.91 -27.12 -7.18
CA ASP A 134 -1.21 -26.87 -8.60
C ASP A 134 -0.99 -25.41 -8.94
N PHE A 135 -1.38 -24.48 -8.05
CA PHE A 135 -1.08 -23.08 -8.23
C PHE A 135 0.42 -22.81 -8.34
N ARG A 136 1.25 -23.42 -7.49
CA ARG A 136 2.71 -23.35 -7.61
C ARG A 136 3.19 -23.84 -8.98
N ARG A 137 2.70 -24.99 -9.45
CA ARG A 137 3.09 -25.58 -10.74
C ARG A 137 2.70 -24.68 -11.92
N ILE A 138 1.58 -24.00 -11.82
CA ILE A 138 1.14 -22.99 -12.80
C ILE A 138 2.09 -21.80 -12.78
N LEU A 139 2.37 -21.26 -11.60
CA LEU A 139 3.24 -20.09 -11.45
C LEU A 139 4.67 -20.34 -11.89
N THR A 140 5.19 -21.58 -11.72
CA THR A 140 6.54 -21.97 -12.15
C THR A 140 6.59 -22.47 -13.61
N GLY A 141 5.45 -22.49 -14.31
CA GLY A 141 5.36 -22.89 -15.73
C GLY A 141 5.43 -24.40 -15.98
N GLU A 142 5.37 -25.23 -14.92
CA GLU A 142 5.27 -26.69 -15.04
C GLU A 142 3.92 -27.12 -15.62
N VAL A 143 2.88 -26.32 -15.38
CA VAL A 143 1.51 -26.50 -15.89
C VAL A 143 1.12 -25.24 -16.64
N LYS A 144 0.66 -25.40 -17.87
CA LYS A 144 0.29 -24.29 -18.76
C LYS A 144 -1.14 -24.35 -19.26
N ASN A 145 -1.82 -25.50 -19.09
CA ASN A 145 -3.17 -25.67 -19.59
C ASN A 145 -4.10 -26.18 -18.48
N TRP A 146 -5.34 -25.78 -18.53
CA TRP A 146 -6.37 -26.21 -17.58
C TRP A 146 -6.55 -27.74 -17.56
N LYS A 147 -6.39 -28.41 -18.70
CA LYS A 147 -6.48 -29.86 -18.79
C LYS A 147 -5.40 -30.63 -18.02
N GLU A 148 -4.27 -30.00 -17.73
CA GLU A 148 -3.21 -30.57 -16.90
C GLU A 148 -3.55 -30.51 -15.40
N VAL A 149 -4.48 -29.65 -15.02
CA VAL A 149 -5.07 -29.55 -13.67
C VAL A 149 -6.32 -30.43 -13.57
N ASN A 150 -7.22 -30.27 -14.52
CA ASN A 150 -8.46 -31.06 -14.63
C ASN A 150 -8.59 -31.63 -16.02
N PRO A 151 -8.42 -32.97 -16.21
CA PRO A 151 -8.53 -33.62 -17.52
C PRO A 151 -9.85 -33.40 -18.27
N ASN A 152 -10.93 -33.10 -17.52
CA ASN A 152 -12.25 -32.83 -18.08
C ASN A 152 -12.47 -31.36 -18.45
N SER A 153 -11.50 -30.52 -18.21
CA SER A 153 -11.60 -29.08 -18.54
C SER A 153 -11.79 -28.87 -20.04
N ARG A 154 -12.66 -27.92 -20.37
CA ARG A 154 -12.88 -27.41 -21.74
C ARG A 154 -12.08 -26.15 -22.03
N LEU A 155 -11.42 -25.61 -21.03
CA LEU A 155 -10.59 -24.43 -21.12
C LEU A 155 -9.24 -24.74 -21.78
N LYS A 156 -8.57 -23.69 -22.22
CA LYS A 156 -7.30 -23.77 -22.95
C LYS A 156 -6.10 -23.50 -22.04
N GLY A 157 -5.21 -22.63 -22.47
CA GLY A 157 -4.03 -22.22 -21.72
C GLY A 157 -4.39 -21.34 -20.52
N ILE A 158 -3.75 -21.60 -19.39
CA ILE A 158 -3.92 -20.80 -18.18
C ILE A 158 -3.16 -19.49 -18.34
N GLN A 159 -3.85 -18.36 -18.15
CA GLN A 159 -3.25 -17.02 -18.06
C GLN A 159 -3.39 -16.53 -16.63
N VAL A 160 -2.28 -16.38 -15.90
CA VAL A 160 -2.29 -15.82 -14.56
C VAL A 160 -1.96 -14.33 -14.65
N VAL A 161 -2.79 -13.50 -14.03
CA VAL A 161 -2.60 -12.04 -14.02
C VAL A 161 -2.52 -11.52 -12.58
N PHE A 162 -1.51 -10.69 -12.36
CA PHE A 162 -1.29 -9.94 -11.13
C PHE A 162 -1.55 -8.45 -11.37
N ASP A 163 -1.67 -7.70 -10.30
CA ASP A 163 -1.84 -6.25 -10.31
C ASP A 163 -0.58 -5.51 -10.81
N ASN A 164 0.53 -5.64 -10.09
CA ASN A 164 1.76 -4.92 -10.38
C ASN A 164 2.98 -5.82 -10.11
N LYS A 165 4.04 -5.68 -10.91
CA LYS A 165 5.28 -6.44 -10.71
C LYS A 165 5.93 -6.24 -9.34
N ASN A 166 5.73 -5.07 -8.74
CA ASN A 166 6.31 -4.69 -7.45
C ASN A 166 5.28 -4.78 -6.31
N SER A 167 4.16 -5.46 -6.53
CA SER A 167 3.11 -5.62 -5.53
C SER A 167 3.47 -6.67 -4.47
N SER A 168 2.81 -6.54 -3.34
CA SER A 168 2.88 -7.53 -2.26
C SER A 168 2.37 -8.90 -2.70
N THR A 169 1.37 -8.94 -3.59
CA THR A 169 0.80 -10.19 -4.13
C THR A 169 1.83 -10.98 -4.92
N VAL A 170 2.58 -10.32 -5.82
CA VAL A 170 3.68 -10.93 -6.58
C VAL A 170 4.79 -11.41 -5.65
N ARG A 171 5.23 -10.57 -4.72
CA ARG A 171 6.27 -10.94 -3.76
C ARG A 171 5.86 -12.17 -2.93
N PHE A 172 4.64 -12.19 -2.38
CA PHE A 172 4.15 -13.32 -1.61
C PHE A 172 4.07 -14.60 -2.45
N ALA A 173 3.61 -14.50 -3.71
CA ALA A 173 3.56 -15.64 -4.63
C ALA A 173 4.96 -16.21 -4.89
N MET A 174 5.97 -15.37 -5.13
CA MET A 174 7.35 -15.81 -5.32
C MET A 174 7.93 -16.43 -4.05
N ASP A 175 7.87 -15.72 -2.93
CA ASP A 175 8.53 -16.11 -1.69
C ASP A 175 7.86 -17.33 -1.04
N SER A 176 6.54 -17.26 -0.84
CA SER A 176 5.80 -18.24 -0.04
C SER A 176 5.23 -19.38 -0.87
N ILE A 177 4.74 -19.11 -2.09
CA ILE A 177 4.15 -20.15 -2.93
C ILE A 177 5.21 -20.84 -3.75
N CYS A 178 6.09 -20.08 -4.44
CA CYS A 178 7.12 -20.64 -5.33
C CYS A 178 8.42 -20.98 -4.61
N GLY A 179 8.57 -20.66 -3.33
CA GLY A 179 9.78 -20.94 -2.54
C GLY A 179 11.01 -20.16 -3.03
N GLY A 180 10.83 -18.90 -3.43
CA GLY A 180 11.86 -18.00 -3.92
C GLY A 180 12.19 -18.16 -5.40
N LYS A 181 11.45 -19.02 -6.16
CA LYS A 181 11.60 -19.13 -7.61
C LYS A 181 10.89 -17.97 -8.31
N GLU A 182 11.44 -17.56 -9.44
CA GLU A 182 10.81 -16.57 -10.31
C GLU A 182 9.54 -17.14 -10.96
N LEU A 183 8.61 -16.23 -11.28
CA LEU A 183 7.38 -16.58 -11.98
C LEU A 183 7.68 -16.89 -13.44
N ALA A 184 6.95 -17.83 -14.02
CA ALA A 184 7.15 -18.28 -15.38
C ALA A 184 6.80 -17.18 -16.39
N GLU A 185 7.63 -17.04 -17.39
CA GLU A 185 7.33 -16.17 -18.53
C GLU A 185 6.28 -16.81 -19.46
N GLY A 186 5.45 -15.95 -20.04
CA GLY A 186 4.49 -16.30 -21.09
C GLY A 186 3.08 -16.63 -20.61
N ASN A 187 2.91 -17.27 -19.45
CA ASN A 187 1.58 -17.57 -18.88
C ASN A 187 1.29 -16.77 -17.58
N VAL A 188 2.27 -16.07 -17.06
CA VAL A 188 2.12 -15.15 -15.91
C VAL A 188 2.46 -13.74 -16.35
N SER A 189 1.61 -12.80 -16.04
CA SER A 189 1.79 -11.38 -16.37
C SER A 189 1.30 -10.47 -15.23
N ALA A 190 1.77 -9.23 -15.24
CA ALA A 190 1.30 -8.21 -14.33
C ALA A 190 0.68 -7.06 -15.15
N LEU A 191 -0.47 -6.61 -14.69
CA LEU A 191 -1.17 -5.42 -15.21
C LEU A 191 -0.66 -4.17 -14.47
N LYS A 192 -1.54 -3.25 -14.09
CA LYS A 192 -1.14 -2.05 -13.35
C LYS A 192 -1.91 -1.89 -12.04
N THR A 193 -3.15 -2.35 -11.99
CA THR A 193 -4.04 -2.18 -10.84
C THR A 193 -4.87 -3.42 -10.60
N ASN A 194 -5.35 -3.59 -9.38
CA ASN A 194 -6.27 -4.68 -9.03
C ASN A 194 -7.57 -4.65 -9.84
N GLN A 195 -8.11 -3.47 -10.15
CA GLN A 195 -9.29 -3.36 -10.99
C GLN A 195 -9.07 -3.95 -12.39
N GLN A 196 -7.90 -3.70 -12.97
CA GLN A 196 -7.56 -4.28 -14.27
C GLN A 196 -7.45 -5.81 -14.22
N VAL A 197 -7.00 -6.39 -13.10
CA VAL A 197 -6.99 -7.85 -12.91
C VAL A 197 -8.42 -8.39 -12.93
N ILE A 198 -9.32 -7.76 -12.18
CA ILE A 198 -10.74 -8.16 -12.11
C ILE A 198 -11.39 -8.06 -13.49
N ASP A 199 -11.20 -6.95 -14.19
CA ASP A 199 -11.76 -6.70 -15.52
C ASP A 199 -11.20 -7.71 -16.54
N TYR A 200 -9.91 -8.02 -16.46
CA TYR A 200 -9.26 -9.01 -17.35
C TYR A 200 -9.89 -10.40 -17.15
N VAL A 201 -10.00 -10.85 -15.91
CA VAL A 201 -10.59 -12.16 -15.58
C VAL A 201 -12.05 -12.21 -15.98
N ALA A 202 -12.82 -11.14 -15.77
CA ALA A 202 -14.22 -11.07 -16.16
C ALA A 202 -14.43 -11.26 -17.68
N ASN A 203 -13.45 -10.83 -18.49
CA ASN A 203 -13.53 -10.92 -19.96
C ASN A 203 -12.79 -12.12 -20.57
N ASN A 204 -12.06 -12.91 -19.78
CA ASN A 204 -11.24 -14.02 -20.26
C ASN A 204 -11.50 -15.30 -19.45
N PRO A 205 -12.28 -16.24 -19.96
CA PRO A 205 -12.62 -17.49 -19.25
C PRO A 205 -11.41 -18.36 -18.85
N ASP A 206 -10.34 -18.32 -19.62
CA ASP A 206 -9.13 -19.08 -19.37
C ASP A 206 -8.20 -18.40 -18.33
N ALA A 207 -8.52 -17.16 -17.92
CA ALA A 207 -7.68 -16.39 -17.02
C ALA A 207 -7.93 -16.72 -15.54
N MET A 208 -6.86 -16.56 -14.76
CA MET A 208 -6.86 -16.56 -13.30
C MET A 208 -6.22 -15.27 -12.80
N GLY A 209 -6.91 -14.55 -11.94
CA GLY A 209 -6.39 -13.35 -11.28
C GLY A 209 -5.92 -13.65 -9.85
N VAL A 210 -4.89 -12.95 -9.42
CA VAL A 210 -4.40 -13.00 -8.04
C VAL A 210 -4.59 -11.63 -7.43
N VAL A 211 -5.39 -11.55 -6.37
CA VAL A 211 -5.75 -10.31 -5.67
C VAL A 211 -5.72 -10.52 -4.15
N GLY A 212 -5.71 -9.44 -3.39
CA GLY A 212 -5.94 -9.51 -1.94
C GLY A 212 -7.35 -10.05 -1.65
N VAL A 213 -7.49 -10.83 -0.57
CA VAL A 213 -8.79 -11.46 -0.23
C VAL A 213 -9.90 -10.45 0.00
N ASN A 214 -9.57 -9.28 0.56
CA ASN A 214 -10.51 -8.17 0.75
C ASN A 214 -11.17 -7.72 -0.56
N LEU A 215 -10.39 -7.65 -1.64
CA LEU A 215 -10.89 -7.25 -2.96
C LEU A 215 -11.79 -8.31 -3.61
N SER A 216 -11.55 -9.61 -3.34
CA SER A 216 -12.40 -10.68 -3.84
C SER A 216 -13.79 -10.67 -3.19
N LEU A 217 -13.90 -10.24 -1.95
CA LEU A 217 -15.16 -10.19 -1.20
C LEU A 217 -16.05 -9.02 -1.61
N ILE A 218 -15.49 -7.92 -2.06
CA ILE A 218 -16.24 -6.73 -2.51
C ILE A 218 -16.99 -7.00 -3.82
N HIS A 219 -16.55 -7.95 -4.63
CA HIS A 219 -17.09 -8.24 -5.96
C HIS A 219 -17.96 -9.52 -6.02
N ILE A 220 -18.22 -10.13 -4.88
CA ILE A 220 -19.18 -11.21 -4.73
C ILE A 220 -20.56 -10.65 -4.42
#